data_11410a40aa52cd5bc569f2f88dda17bb
#
_entry.id   11410a40aa52cd5bc569f2f88dda17bb
#
_cell.length_a   1.000
_cell.length_b   1.000
_cell.length_c   1.000
_cell.angle_alpha   90.00
_cell.angle_beta   90.00
_cell.angle_gamma   90.00
#
_symmetry.space_group_name_H-M   'P 1'
#
loop_
_entity.id
_entity.type
_entity.pdbx_description
1 polymer ?
#
loop_
_entity_poly.entity_id
_entity_poly.type
_entity_poly.pdbx_seq_one_letter_code
_entity_poly.pdbx_strand_id
1 'polypeptide(L)'
;ILQRLTNDPSLAASGAPCGLIFSNFVGGNAGVTQIAGELGSRLDRDIPTYSGKAPPGVNDDEWEQRKAALQVDFKNDRIPLLVCTHSFGMGIDKPNIRFTIHAMLPRSLEDFYQQGGRAGRDGKPARCVVVFVDEEASVADRLLDPEVTPHDALALRSDYDLSQRGDAVRNLWFFRQTFRGTDHEIRALYYTIYNILLPQIPGSDETKRFEFSIWDFPPRFATTGDPNQASGDDLKQTLEMALHRCYLIGAIVDYAYDYTGKRFIIDIKRLNPGDIYAHLRGYLSERMTESEMNALLRGRSLKDTYAEAAYDAGCILINYFYETVGKRRRRAILHMLQAARDGVEQGPAAFREALLAYLEESAFTENIRRIARSDDH
;
A
#
# COMPACT_ATOMS: atom_id res chain seq x y z
N ILE A 1 25.43 2.65 -13.20
CA ILE A 1 25.28 2.84 -11.74
C ILE A 1 25.87 1.64 -11.02
N LEU A 2 25.38 0.41 -11.23
CA LEU A 2 25.85 -0.79 -10.52
C LEU A 2 27.38 -0.95 -10.64
N GLN A 3 27.98 -0.86 -11.84
CA GLN A 3 29.42 -0.93 -12.03
C GLN A 3 30.21 0.15 -11.26
N ARG A 4 29.64 1.35 -11.16
CA ARG A 4 30.27 2.43 -10.37
C ARG A 4 30.26 2.11 -8.88
N LEU A 5 29.18 1.53 -8.37
CA LEU A 5 29.06 1.15 -6.95
C LEU A 5 29.93 -0.06 -6.61
N THR A 6 29.97 -1.08 -7.47
CA THR A 6 30.80 -2.26 -7.24
C THR A 6 32.30 -1.99 -7.35
N ASN A 7 32.68 -0.95 -8.10
CA ASN A 7 34.09 -0.53 -8.28
C ASN A 7 34.47 0.68 -7.40
N ASP A 8 33.58 1.17 -6.53
CA ASP A 8 33.88 2.28 -5.63
C ASP A 8 34.84 1.83 -4.52
N PRO A 9 36.08 2.35 -4.46
CA PRO A 9 37.06 1.94 -3.46
C PRO A 9 36.59 2.20 -2.02
N SER A 10 35.75 3.21 -1.81
CA SER A 10 35.21 3.55 -0.48
C SER A 10 34.23 2.47 0.03
N LEU A 11 33.62 1.70 -0.86
CA LEU A 11 32.71 0.60 -0.54
C LEU A 11 33.41 -0.75 -0.48
N ALA A 12 34.57 -0.88 -1.13
CA ALA A 12 35.34 -2.13 -1.21
C ALA A 12 36.18 -2.43 0.04
N ALA A 13 36.31 -1.49 0.97
CA ALA A 13 37.17 -1.60 2.17
C ALA A 13 36.83 -2.79 3.12
N SER A 14 35.80 -3.55 2.85
CA SER A 14 35.33 -4.67 3.68
C SER A 14 35.02 -5.96 2.92
N GLY A 15 35.58 -6.13 1.72
CA GLY A 15 35.33 -7.29 0.84
C GLY A 15 34.47 -6.90 -0.39
N ALA A 16 34.02 -7.92 -1.15
CA ALA A 16 33.17 -7.66 -2.31
C ALA A 16 31.87 -6.93 -1.90
N PRO A 17 31.53 -5.78 -2.54
CA PRO A 17 30.36 -5.02 -2.14
C PRO A 17 29.07 -5.82 -2.30
N CYS A 18 28.35 -6.00 -1.21
CA CYS A 18 27.01 -6.61 -1.20
C CYS A 18 25.94 -5.51 -1.36
N GLY A 19 24.92 -5.76 -2.17
CA GLY A 19 23.89 -4.76 -2.44
C GLY A 19 22.50 -5.30 -2.67
N LEU A 20 21.54 -4.41 -2.54
CA LEU A 20 20.12 -4.63 -2.81
C LEU A 20 19.64 -3.72 -3.93
N ILE A 21 18.79 -4.25 -4.80
CA ILE A 21 18.07 -3.46 -5.80
C ILE A 21 16.58 -3.60 -5.51
N PHE A 22 15.93 -2.50 -5.18
CA PHE A 22 14.51 -2.46 -4.87
C PHE A 22 13.66 -2.06 -6.07
N SER A 23 12.55 -2.77 -6.26
CA SER A 23 11.45 -2.36 -7.13
C SER A 23 10.11 -2.52 -6.41
N ASN A 24 9.12 -1.71 -6.81
CA ASN A 24 7.77 -1.80 -6.25
C ASN A 24 6.95 -2.93 -6.87
N PHE A 25 7.39 -3.53 -7.99
CA PHE A 25 6.66 -4.53 -8.77
C PHE A 25 7.37 -5.88 -8.79
N VAL A 26 6.59 -6.97 -8.87
CA VAL A 26 7.13 -8.32 -9.08
C VAL A 26 7.41 -8.56 -10.55
N GLY A 27 6.43 -8.35 -11.42
CA GLY A 27 6.52 -8.54 -12.87
C GLY A 27 6.30 -7.23 -13.64
N GLY A 28 6.30 -7.34 -14.97
CA GLY A 28 6.13 -6.18 -15.87
C GLY A 28 7.36 -5.29 -15.96
N ASN A 29 7.25 -4.20 -16.70
CA ASN A 29 8.32 -3.22 -16.90
C ASN A 29 8.77 -2.65 -15.55
N ALA A 30 10.08 -2.71 -15.27
CA ALA A 30 10.70 -2.37 -14.00
C ALA A 30 10.33 -3.31 -12.81
N GLY A 31 9.75 -4.48 -13.06
CA GLY A 31 9.55 -5.51 -12.03
C GLY A 31 10.85 -6.24 -11.67
N VAL A 32 10.89 -6.85 -10.47
CA VAL A 32 12.09 -7.52 -9.98
C VAL A 32 12.57 -8.63 -10.92
N THR A 33 11.66 -9.35 -11.56
CA THR A 33 12.01 -10.43 -12.52
C THR A 33 12.66 -9.89 -13.78
N GLN A 34 12.15 -8.79 -14.32
CA GLN A 34 12.73 -8.16 -15.52
C GLN A 34 14.10 -7.53 -15.20
N ILE A 35 14.20 -6.78 -14.10
CA ILE A 35 15.48 -6.16 -13.69
C ILE A 35 16.54 -7.23 -13.48
N ALA A 36 16.21 -8.33 -12.79
CA ALA A 36 17.13 -9.43 -12.56
C ALA A 36 17.57 -10.11 -13.86
N GLY A 37 16.64 -10.35 -14.80
CA GLY A 37 16.94 -10.93 -16.11
C GLY A 37 17.87 -10.04 -16.96
N GLU A 38 17.58 -8.73 -17.03
CA GLU A 38 18.42 -7.77 -17.76
C GLU A 38 19.82 -7.63 -17.14
N LEU A 39 19.92 -7.60 -15.83
CA LEU A 39 21.20 -7.57 -15.12
C LEU A 39 21.95 -8.88 -15.29
N GLY A 40 21.25 -10.02 -15.20
CA GLY A 40 21.82 -11.34 -15.41
C GLY A 40 22.48 -11.48 -16.77
N SER A 41 21.75 -11.08 -17.83
CA SER A 41 22.27 -11.08 -19.21
C SER A 41 23.49 -10.17 -19.40
N ARG A 42 23.54 -9.01 -18.71
CA ARG A 42 24.68 -8.08 -18.82
C ARG A 42 25.89 -8.48 -17.98
N LEU A 43 25.68 -9.20 -16.90
CA LEU A 43 26.73 -9.60 -15.95
C LEU A 43 27.16 -11.06 -16.12
N ASP A 44 26.54 -11.76 -17.08
CA ASP A 44 26.75 -13.19 -17.36
C ASP A 44 26.67 -14.07 -16.10
N ARG A 45 25.63 -13.82 -15.29
CA ARG A 45 25.36 -14.59 -14.08
C ARG A 45 23.87 -14.50 -13.69
N ASP A 46 23.38 -15.53 -13.00
CA ASP A 46 22.04 -15.47 -12.43
C ASP A 46 21.96 -14.45 -11.28
N ILE A 47 20.93 -13.60 -11.32
CA ILE A 47 20.64 -12.61 -10.27
C ILE A 47 19.37 -13.05 -9.56
N PRO A 48 19.45 -13.48 -8.31
CA PRO A 48 18.29 -13.94 -7.58
C PRO A 48 17.30 -12.80 -7.28
N THR A 49 16.02 -13.18 -7.21
CA THR A 49 14.92 -12.26 -6.93
C THR A 49 14.19 -12.63 -5.65
N TYR A 50 13.65 -11.64 -4.96
CA TYR A 50 12.82 -11.84 -3.77
C TYR A 50 11.57 -10.96 -3.80
N SER A 51 10.40 -11.56 -3.57
CA SER A 51 9.12 -10.84 -3.49
C SER A 51 8.19 -11.49 -2.48
N GLY A 52 7.22 -10.71 -1.97
CA GLY A 52 6.22 -11.23 -1.03
C GLY A 52 5.29 -12.27 -1.68
N LYS A 53 4.91 -12.03 -2.93
CA LYS A 53 4.13 -12.98 -3.74
C LYS A 53 5.04 -13.75 -4.68
N ALA A 54 4.68 -14.98 -5.01
CA ALA A 54 5.37 -15.77 -6.01
C ALA A 54 5.37 -15.02 -7.37
N PRO A 55 6.46 -15.10 -8.15
CA PRO A 55 6.46 -14.67 -9.54
C PRO A 55 5.44 -15.47 -10.37
N PRO A 56 4.94 -14.90 -11.48
CA PRO A 56 4.04 -15.63 -12.36
C PRO A 56 4.61 -16.99 -12.79
N GLY A 57 3.81 -18.05 -12.64
CA GLY A 57 4.19 -19.43 -13.01
C GLY A 57 4.96 -20.19 -11.94
N VAL A 58 5.20 -19.63 -10.76
CA VAL A 58 5.82 -20.30 -9.62
C VAL A 58 4.77 -20.65 -8.58
N ASN A 59 4.83 -21.86 -8.02
CA ASN A 59 3.94 -22.31 -6.95
C ASN A 59 4.27 -21.57 -5.64
N ASP A 60 3.25 -21.20 -4.84
CA ASP A 60 3.40 -20.44 -3.60
C ASP A 60 4.23 -21.19 -2.55
N ASP A 61 4.03 -22.52 -2.36
CA ASP A 61 4.77 -23.30 -1.38
C ASP A 61 6.25 -23.44 -1.77
N GLU A 62 6.53 -23.67 -3.05
CA GLU A 62 7.89 -23.68 -3.59
C GLU A 62 8.55 -22.30 -3.41
N TRP A 63 7.78 -21.23 -3.65
CA TRP A 63 8.29 -19.87 -3.46
C TRP A 63 8.62 -19.55 -2.01
N GLU A 64 7.82 -19.99 -1.04
CA GLU A 64 8.10 -19.81 0.38
C GLU A 64 9.41 -20.50 0.79
N GLN A 65 9.61 -21.74 0.35
CA GLN A 65 10.87 -22.48 0.59
C GLN A 65 12.07 -21.76 -0.04
N ARG A 66 11.93 -21.30 -1.28
CA ARG A 66 12.97 -20.56 -1.99
C ARG A 66 13.30 -19.24 -1.29
N LYS A 67 12.31 -18.50 -0.79
CA LYS A 67 12.53 -17.26 -0.01
C LYS A 67 13.39 -17.53 1.23
N ALA A 68 13.09 -18.57 1.98
CA ALA A 68 13.86 -18.92 3.18
C ALA A 68 15.33 -19.24 2.85
N ALA A 69 15.57 -20.01 1.79
CA ALA A 69 16.94 -20.31 1.33
C ALA A 69 17.70 -19.05 0.88
N LEU A 70 17.04 -18.17 0.09
CA LEU A 70 17.62 -16.91 -0.36
C LEU A 70 18.01 -15.98 0.79
N GLN A 71 17.20 -15.90 1.85
CA GLN A 71 17.53 -15.13 3.03
C GLN A 71 18.80 -15.63 3.74
N VAL A 72 18.93 -16.93 3.88
CA VAL A 72 20.11 -17.58 4.47
C VAL A 72 21.34 -17.33 3.62
N ASP A 73 21.24 -17.50 2.30
CA ASP A 73 22.35 -17.33 1.37
C ASP A 73 22.81 -15.88 1.29
N PHE A 74 21.88 -14.93 1.26
CA PHE A 74 22.21 -13.51 1.30
C PHE A 74 22.87 -13.11 2.61
N LYS A 75 22.37 -13.60 3.76
CA LYS A 75 22.94 -13.33 5.07
C LYS A 75 24.38 -13.85 5.21
N ASN A 76 24.66 -15.00 4.60
CA ASN A 76 25.96 -15.68 4.66
C ASN A 76 26.93 -15.28 3.51
N ASP A 77 26.71 -14.16 2.85
CA ASP A 77 27.55 -13.62 1.76
C ASP A 77 27.68 -14.53 0.51
N ARG A 78 26.80 -15.54 0.36
CA ARG A 78 26.76 -16.39 -0.84
C ARG A 78 26.12 -15.69 -2.03
N ILE A 79 25.27 -14.71 -1.76
CA ILE A 79 24.60 -13.84 -2.74
C ILE A 79 25.10 -12.41 -2.54
N PRO A 80 25.92 -11.87 -3.46
CA PRO A 80 26.40 -10.48 -3.33
C PRO A 80 25.40 -9.43 -3.82
N LEU A 81 24.41 -9.82 -4.62
CA LEU A 81 23.41 -8.91 -5.20
C LEU A 81 22.06 -9.61 -5.24
N LEU A 82 21.03 -8.92 -4.74
CA LEU A 82 19.65 -9.39 -4.73
C LEU A 82 18.71 -8.32 -5.27
N VAL A 83 17.83 -8.67 -6.20
CA VAL A 83 16.75 -7.80 -6.68
C VAL A 83 15.48 -8.16 -5.92
N CYS A 84 14.85 -7.18 -5.27
CA CYS A 84 13.76 -7.49 -4.35
C CYS A 84 12.66 -6.41 -4.33
N THR A 85 11.49 -6.80 -3.85
CA THR A 85 10.46 -5.85 -3.44
C THR A 85 10.67 -5.41 -1.98
N HIS A 86 9.89 -4.43 -1.52
CA HIS A 86 9.90 -3.96 -0.12
C HIS A 86 9.68 -5.08 0.91
N SER A 87 9.11 -6.22 0.50
CA SER A 87 8.90 -7.38 1.38
C SER A 87 10.21 -8.04 1.83
N PHE A 88 11.32 -7.83 1.11
CA PHE A 88 12.63 -8.27 1.54
C PHE A 88 13.12 -7.39 2.68
N GLY A 89 13.41 -8.00 3.80
CA GLY A 89 14.08 -7.32 4.89
C GLY A 89 13.26 -7.09 6.15
N MET A 90 11.99 -7.47 6.22
CA MET A 90 11.36 -7.64 7.52
C MET A 90 12.08 -8.78 8.26
N GLY A 91 12.92 -8.44 9.26
CA GLY A 91 13.70 -9.40 10.06
C GLY A 91 15.08 -9.77 9.51
N ILE A 92 15.57 -9.16 8.42
CA ILE A 92 16.94 -9.39 7.95
C ILE A 92 17.87 -8.33 8.52
N ASP A 93 18.76 -8.78 9.40
CA ASP A 93 19.91 -8.02 9.87
C ASP A 93 21.18 -8.51 9.19
N LYS A 94 21.69 -7.72 8.24
CA LYS A 94 22.95 -7.94 7.54
C LYS A 94 23.75 -6.63 7.55
N PRO A 95 24.79 -6.53 8.37
CA PRO A 95 25.47 -5.27 8.62
C PRO A 95 26.31 -4.77 7.43
N ASN A 96 26.78 -5.67 6.57
CA ASN A 96 27.75 -5.38 5.51
C ASN A 96 27.12 -5.06 4.14
N ILE A 97 25.85 -4.67 4.06
CA ILE A 97 25.27 -4.15 2.82
C ILE A 97 25.93 -2.81 2.50
N ARG A 98 26.52 -2.69 1.31
CA ARG A 98 27.30 -1.50 0.90
C ARG A 98 26.52 -0.56 0.03
N PHE A 99 25.48 -1.03 -0.64
CA PHE A 99 24.62 -0.14 -1.42
C PHE A 99 23.18 -0.65 -1.51
N THR A 100 22.27 0.32 -1.66
CA THR A 100 20.90 0.08 -2.09
C THR A 100 20.62 0.89 -3.35
N ILE A 101 19.97 0.28 -4.34
CA ILE A 101 19.49 0.95 -5.55
C ILE A 101 17.97 0.81 -5.56
N HIS A 102 17.27 1.93 -5.61
CA HIS A 102 15.85 1.96 -5.89
C HIS A 102 15.71 2.12 -7.41
N ALA A 103 15.27 1.08 -8.10
CA ALA A 103 15.18 1.05 -9.56
C ALA A 103 13.95 1.79 -10.11
N MET A 104 13.19 2.40 -9.20
CA MET A 104 12.11 3.34 -9.47
C MET A 104 11.88 4.21 -8.23
N LEU A 105 11.08 5.27 -8.38
CA LEU A 105 10.73 6.16 -7.27
C LEU A 105 10.09 5.37 -6.12
N PRO A 106 10.63 5.41 -4.90
CA PRO A 106 9.95 4.87 -3.73
C PRO A 106 8.59 5.54 -3.52
N ARG A 107 7.66 4.86 -2.83
CA ARG A 107 6.30 5.39 -2.62
C ARG A 107 6.22 6.51 -1.60
N SER A 108 7.25 6.65 -0.77
CA SER A 108 7.39 7.71 0.23
C SER A 108 8.85 7.85 0.67
N LEU A 109 9.14 8.95 1.37
CA LEU A 109 10.45 9.16 2.01
C LEU A 109 10.70 8.13 3.14
N GLU A 110 9.64 7.68 3.84
CA GLU A 110 9.75 6.60 4.83
C GLU A 110 10.14 5.27 4.18
N ASP A 111 9.49 4.91 3.05
CA ASP A 111 9.84 3.70 2.31
C ASP A 111 11.31 3.74 1.88
N PHE A 112 11.77 4.90 1.36
CA PHE A 112 13.17 5.11 1.01
C PHE A 112 14.08 4.96 2.23
N TYR A 113 13.77 5.61 3.34
CA TYR A 113 14.55 5.57 4.57
C TYR A 113 14.66 4.16 5.14
N GLN A 114 13.56 3.43 5.20
CA GLN A 114 13.53 2.06 5.71
C GLN A 114 14.31 1.08 4.82
N GLN A 115 14.26 1.26 3.51
CA GLN A 115 14.97 0.43 2.54
C GLN A 115 16.46 0.81 2.48
N GLY A 116 16.76 2.12 2.41
CA GLY A 116 18.12 2.65 2.41
C GLY A 116 18.87 2.39 3.72
N GLY A 117 18.17 2.50 4.86
CA GLY A 117 18.71 2.20 6.18
C GLY A 117 19.11 0.74 6.45
N ARG A 118 18.97 -0.13 5.44
CA ARG A 118 19.55 -1.48 5.46
C ARG A 118 21.04 -1.50 5.16
N ALA A 119 21.54 -0.48 4.47
CA ALA A 119 22.95 -0.35 4.13
C ALA A 119 23.75 0.32 5.26
N GLY A 120 24.99 -0.11 5.47
CA GLY A 120 25.92 0.52 6.40
C GLY A 120 25.60 0.34 7.89
N ARG A 121 24.86 -0.70 8.29
CA ARG A 121 24.54 -0.95 9.71
C ARG A 121 25.74 -1.25 10.59
N ASP A 122 26.89 -1.57 9.99
CA ASP A 122 28.17 -1.74 10.67
C ASP A 122 28.95 -0.41 10.85
N GLY A 123 28.32 0.74 10.53
CA GLY A 123 28.95 2.05 10.61
C GLY A 123 29.92 2.38 9.48
N LYS A 124 30.11 1.45 8.52
CA LYS A 124 30.97 1.71 7.37
C LYS A 124 30.24 2.44 6.25
N PRO A 125 30.97 3.13 5.35
CA PRO A 125 30.36 3.83 4.22
C PRO A 125 29.44 2.94 3.38
N ALA A 126 28.27 3.49 3.03
CA ALA A 126 27.31 2.86 2.15
C ALA A 126 26.67 3.92 1.24
N ARG A 127 26.15 3.50 0.10
CA ARG A 127 25.47 4.35 -0.89
C ARG A 127 24.02 3.96 -1.06
N CYS A 128 23.13 4.95 -1.01
CA CYS A 128 21.72 4.77 -1.38
C CYS A 128 21.47 5.59 -2.64
N VAL A 129 20.91 4.94 -3.67
CA VAL A 129 20.70 5.55 -4.99
C VAL A 129 19.24 5.37 -5.39
N VAL A 130 18.60 6.42 -5.89
CA VAL A 130 17.30 6.38 -6.54
C VAL A 130 17.50 6.60 -8.04
N VAL A 131 16.95 5.69 -8.84
CA VAL A 131 16.85 5.83 -10.29
C VAL A 131 15.38 5.89 -10.61
N PHE A 132 14.91 6.98 -11.20
CA PHE A 132 13.50 7.16 -11.47
C PHE A 132 13.27 7.81 -12.83
N VAL A 133 12.08 7.57 -13.37
CA VAL A 133 11.56 8.23 -14.56
C VAL A 133 10.62 9.34 -14.08
N ASP A 134 11.00 10.58 -14.36
CA ASP A 134 10.15 11.73 -14.03
C ASP A 134 8.99 11.86 -15.02
N GLU A 135 7.91 12.45 -14.57
CA GLU A 135 6.81 12.89 -15.41
C GLU A 135 6.96 14.36 -15.80
N GLU A 136 6.17 14.75 -16.79
CA GLU A 136 5.94 16.19 -16.98
C GLU A 136 5.38 16.79 -15.69
N ALA A 137 6.03 17.84 -15.18
CA ALA A 137 5.75 18.41 -13.87
C ALA A 137 4.27 18.80 -13.70
N SER A 138 3.67 19.39 -14.75
CA SER A 138 2.26 19.77 -14.77
C SER A 138 1.29 18.60 -14.56
N VAL A 139 1.66 17.40 -15.02
CA VAL A 139 0.86 16.18 -14.86
C VAL A 139 1.03 15.59 -13.47
N ALA A 140 2.27 15.47 -13.00
CA ALA A 140 2.55 14.93 -11.68
C ALA A 140 1.93 15.78 -10.58
N ASP A 141 2.09 17.10 -10.65
CA ASP A 141 1.57 18.05 -9.67
C ASP A 141 0.03 17.96 -9.57
N ARG A 142 -0.65 17.89 -10.72
CA ARG A 142 -2.12 17.75 -10.75
C ARG A 142 -2.61 16.40 -10.22
N LEU A 143 -1.95 15.31 -10.59
CA LEU A 143 -2.35 13.95 -10.14
C LEU A 143 -2.06 13.72 -8.65
N LEU A 144 -1.00 14.32 -8.13
CA LEU A 144 -0.58 14.16 -6.75
C LEU A 144 -1.16 15.22 -5.81
N ASP A 145 -1.79 16.28 -6.36
CA ASP A 145 -2.46 17.29 -5.55
C ASP A 145 -3.51 16.63 -4.64
N PRO A 146 -3.36 16.72 -3.31
CA PRO A 146 -4.30 16.11 -2.38
C PRO A 146 -5.71 16.73 -2.43
N GLU A 147 -5.87 17.91 -3.00
CA GLU A 147 -7.18 18.57 -3.14
C GLU A 147 -7.93 18.16 -4.42
N VAL A 148 -7.25 17.56 -5.40
CA VAL A 148 -7.90 16.99 -6.58
C VAL A 148 -8.72 15.76 -6.17
N THR A 149 -9.99 15.77 -6.53
CA THR A 149 -10.88 14.64 -6.20
C THR A 149 -10.46 13.37 -6.95
N PRO A 150 -10.77 12.17 -6.43
CA PRO A 150 -10.52 10.93 -7.16
C PRO A 150 -11.20 10.90 -8.54
N HIS A 151 -12.33 11.55 -8.70
CA HIS A 151 -13.05 11.68 -9.99
C HIS A 151 -12.25 12.53 -10.97
N ASP A 152 -11.77 13.69 -10.55
CA ASP A 152 -10.98 14.58 -11.40
C ASP A 152 -9.61 13.96 -11.74
N ALA A 153 -8.99 13.26 -10.80
CA ALA A 153 -7.77 12.48 -11.06
C ALA A 153 -7.99 11.38 -12.12
N LEU A 154 -9.16 10.75 -12.16
CA LEU A 154 -9.52 9.79 -13.20
C LEU A 154 -9.75 10.47 -14.56
N ALA A 155 -10.39 11.64 -14.59
CA ALA A 155 -10.56 12.43 -15.81
C ALA A 155 -9.22 12.89 -16.37
N LEU A 156 -8.32 13.41 -15.52
CA LEU A 156 -6.96 13.78 -15.90
C LEU A 156 -6.16 12.61 -16.53
N ARG A 157 -6.45 11.38 -16.10
CA ARG A 157 -5.82 10.17 -16.61
C ARG A 157 -6.28 9.80 -18.01
N SER A 158 -7.52 10.08 -18.41
CA SER A 158 -8.02 9.75 -19.76
C SER A 158 -7.29 10.52 -20.85
N ASP A 159 -6.77 11.69 -20.51
CA ASP A 159 -6.06 12.59 -21.43
C ASP A 159 -4.54 12.37 -21.42
N TYR A 160 -4.04 11.46 -20.57
CA TYR A 160 -2.61 11.22 -20.41
C TYR A 160 -2.12 10.02 -21.23
N ASP A 161 -1.12 10.23 -22.05
CA ASP A 161 -0.45 9.15 -22.78
C ASP A 161 0.25 8.18 -21.83
N LEU A 162 -0.37 7.03 -21.67
CA LEU A 162 0.10 5.98 -20.76
C LEU A 162 1.44 5.37 -21.18
N SER A 163 1.94 5.63 -22.39
CA SER A 163 3.26 5.20 -22.86
C SER A 163 4.40 6.00 -22.25
N GLN A 164 4.11 7.24 -21.82
CA GLN A 164 5.07 8.17 -21.22
C GLN A 164 5.03 8.22 -19.67
N ARG A 165 4.47 7.18 -19.05
CA ARG A 165 4.34 7.15 -17.58
C ARG A 165 5.68 7.20 -16.88
N GLY A 166 5.86 8.21 -16.05
CA GLY A 166 6.88 8.21 -15.02
C GLY A 166 6.50 7.38 -13.79
N ASP A 167 7.35 7.44 -12.81
CA ASP A 167 7.23 6.57 -11.64
C ASP A 167 6.18 7.05 -10.64
N ALA A 168 5.86 8.35 -10.60
CA ALA A 168 4.80 8.86 -9.74
C ALA A 168 3.43 8.32 -10.17
N VAL A 169 3.11 8.33 -11.47
CA VAL A 169 1.88 7.71 -12.01
C VAL A 169 1.87 6.21 -11.78
N ARG A 170 3.01 5.53 -11.89
CA ARG A 170 3.12 4.09 -11.56
C ARG A 170 2.83 3.82 -10.08
N ASN A 171 3.30 4.67 -9.18
CA ASN A 171 3.00 4.57 -7.74
C ASN A 171 1.51 4.81 -7.45
N LEU A 172 0.84 5.69 -8.19
CA LEU A 172 -0.61 5.88 -8.11
C LEU A 172 -1.41 4.63 -8.52
N TRP A 173 -0.83 3.71 -9.31
CA TRP A 173 -1.50 2.45 -9.63
C TRP A 173 -1.75 1.61 -8.37
N PHE A 174 -0.79 1.53 -7.44
CA PHE A 174 -0.99 0.87 -6.14
C PHE A 174 -2.05 1.58 -5.28
N PHE A 175 -2.05 2.91 -5.34
CA PHE A 175 -3.09 3.69 -4.69
C PHE A 175 -4.49 3.32 -5.19
N ARG A 176 -4.67 3.17 -6.49
CA ARG A 176 -5.95 2.74 -7.10
C ARG A 176 -6.40 1.35 -6.69
N GLN A 177 -5.49 0.43 -6.45
CA GLN A 177 -5.84 -0.90 -5.95
C GLN A 177 -6.45 -0.85 -4.54
N THR A 178 -6.09 0.17 -3.76
CA THR A 178 -6.60 0.37 -2.40
C THR A 178 -7.79 1.35 -2.34
N PHE A 179 -7.84 2.32 -3.27
CA PHE A 179 -8.85 3.40 -3.33
C PHE A 179 -9.48 3.43 -4.71
N ARG A 180 -10.57 2.68 -4.87
CA ARG A 180 -11.25 2.45 -6.17
C ARG A 180 -12.19 3.57 -6.59
N GLY A 181 -12.35 4.59 -5.77
CA GLY A 181 -13.28 5.71 -5.92
C GLY A 181 -14.41 5.64 -4.90
N THR A 182 -14.71 6.77 -4.29
CA THR A 182 -15.72 6.88 -3.20
C THR A 182 -17.07 6.33 -3.65
N ASP A 183 -17.55 6.74 -4.81
CA ASP A 183 -18.84 6.29 -5.35
C ASP A 183 -18.88 4.79 -5.63
N HIS A 184 -17.76 4.22 -6.08
CA HIS A 184 -17.65 2.79 -6.33
C HIS A 184 -17.72 2.00 -5.02
N GLU A 185 -16.95 2.39 -4.00
CA GLU A 185 -16.95 1.74 -2.69
C GLU A 185 -18.30 1.88 -1.98
N ILE A 186 -18.93 3.07 -2.03
CA ILE A 186 -20.26 3.31 -1.44
C ILE A 186 -21.32 2.43 -2.09
N ARG A 187 -21.31 2.28 -3.41
CA ARG A 187 -22.25 1.38 -4.11
C ARG A 187 -22.01 -0.09 -3.76
N ALA A 188 -20.75 -0.52 -3.70
CA ALA A 188 -20.40 -1.88 -3.29
C ALA A 188 -20.82 -2.14 -1.83
N LEU A 189 -20.58 -1.19 -0.93
CA LEU A 189 -21.00 -1.25 0.46
C LEU A 189 -22.53 -1.35 0.58
N TYR A 190 -23.26 -0.50 -0.14
CA TYR A 190 -24.72 -0.57 -0.17
C TYR A 190 -25.21 -1.96 -0.57
N TYR A 191 -24.70 -2.49 -1.68
CA TYR A 191 -25.07 -3.83 -2.15
C TYR A 191 -24.75 -4.90 -1.11
N THR A 192 -23.55 -4.83 -0.53
CA THR A 192 -23.12 -5.80 0.49
C THR A 192 -24.05 -5.78 1.70
N ILE A 193 -24.40 -4.61 2.23
CA ILE A 193 -25.27 -4.51 3.41
C ILE A 193 -26.69 -4.95 3.09
N TYR A 194 -27.30 -4.44 2.04
CA TYR A 194 -28.73 -4.65 1.79
C TYR A 194 -29.04 -5.98 1.10
N ASN A 195 -28.13 -6.52 0.28
CA ASN A 195 -28.41 -7.74 -0.50
C ASN A 195 -27.67 -8.98 0.02
N ILE A 196 -26.56 -8.81 0.74
CA ILE A 196 -25.78 -9.93 1.28
C ILE A 196 -26.04 -10.09 2.79
N LEU A 197 -25.81 -9.02 3.58
CA LEU A 197 -25.83 -9.11 5.04
C LEU A 197 -27.24 -9.08 5.64
N LEU A 198 -28.08 -8.12 5.23
CA LEU A 198 -29.41 -7.91 5.81
C LEU A 198 -30.29 -9.17 5.79
N PRO A 199 -30.35 -9.97 4.70
CA PRO A 199 -31.11 -11.23 4.68
C PRO A 199 -30.57 -12.32 5.62
N GLN A 200 -29.34 -12.16 6.11
CA GLN A 200 -28.65 -13.14 6.92
C GLN A 200 -28.63 -12.81 8.42
N ILE A 201 -29.13 -11.63 8.81
CA ILE A 201 -29.14 -11.21 10.22
C ILE A 201 -29.96 -12.24 11.04
N PRO A 202 -29.38 -12.84 12.09
CA PRO A 202 -30.08 -13.81 12.93
C PRO A 202 -31.20 -13.13 13.72
N GLY A 203 -32.25 -13.90 14.01
CA GLY A 203 -33.35 -13.47 14.89
C GLY A 203 -33.01 -13.47 16.38
N SER A 204 -31.91 -14.11 16.76
CA SER A 204 -31.37 -14.21 18.13
C SER A 204 -30.03 -13.47 18.25
N ASP A 205 -29.48 -13.38 19.47
CA ASP A 205 -28.17 -12.78 19.75
C ASP A 205 -27.00 -13.72 19.40
N GLU A 206 -27.27 -14.88 18.80
CA GLU A 206 -26.26 -15.83 18.37
C GLU A 206 -25.56 -15.37 17.10
N THR A 207 -24.27 -15.74 16.95
CA THR A 207 -23.52 -15.53 15.72
C THR A 207 -23.94 -16.57 14.68
N LYS A 208 -24.35 -16.10 13.51
CA LYS A 208 -24.66 -16.92 12.35
C LYS A 208 -23.51 -16.90 11.37
N ARG A 209 -23.07 -18.09 10.93
CA ARG A 209 -22.10 -18.26 9.84
C ARG A 209 -22.84 -18.57 8.54
N PHE A 210 -22.41 -17.92 7.45
CA PHE A 210 -22.91 -18.20 6.11
C PHE A 210 -21.80 -18.00 5.06
N GLU A 211 -22.04 -18.51 3.86
CA GLU A 211 -21.12 -18.43 2.74
C GLU A 211 -21.71 -17.59 1.61
N PHE A 212 -20.86 -16.87 0.90
CA PHE A 212 -21.25 -16.07 -0.26
C PHE A 212 -20.21 -16.22 -1.38
N SER A 213 -20.64 -16.73 -2.54
CA SER A 213 -19.78 -16.90 -3.71
C SER A 213 -19.45 -15.55 -4.36
N ILE A 214 -18.20 -15.36 -4.78
CA ILE A 214 -17.82 -14.15 -5.53
C ILE A 214 -18.55 -14.03 -6.87
N TRP A 215 -19.01 -15.13 -7.42
CA TRP A 215 -19.75 -15.16 -8.69
C TRP A 215 -21.21 -14.70 -8.56
N ASP A 216 -21.74 -14.65 -7.34
CA ASP A 216 -23.06 -14.07 -7.03
C ASP A 216 -22.94 -12.54 -6.80
N PHE A 217 -21.72 -12.00 -6.73
CA PHE A 217 -21.49 -10.56 -6.65
C PHE A 217 -21.57 -9.95 -8.06
N PRO A 218 -22.38 -8.87 -8.28
CA PRO A 218 -22.67 -8.40 -9.63
C PRO A 218 -21.43 -7.94 -10.38
N PRO A 219 -21.26 -8.35 -11.66
CA PRO A 219 -20.09 -7.98 -12.50
C PRO A 219 -19.89 -6.47 -12.67
N ARG A 220 -20.96 -5.65 -12.53
CA ARG A 220 -20.87 -4.18 -12.56
C ARG A 220 -19.99 -3.56 -11.47
N PHE A 221 -19.62 -4.34 -10.47
CA PHE A 221 -18.68 -3.93 -9.41
C PHE A 221 -17.22 -4.25 -9.75
N ALA A 222 -16.95 -4.81 -10.92
CA ALA A 222 -15.59 -4.86 -11.43
C ALA A 222 -15.11 -3.46 -11.86
N THR A 223 -13.82 -3.19 -11.66
CA THR A 223 -13.22 -1.89 -12.01
C THR A 223 -12.79 -1.81 -13.48
N THR A 224 -12.88 -2.90 -14.23
CA THR A 224 -12.43 -3.01 -15.62
C THR A 224 -13.31 -2.29 -16.65
N GLY A 225 -14.42 -1.69 -16.24
CA GLY A 225 -15.30 -0.93 -17.12
C GLY A 225 -16.19 -1.76 -18.05
N ASP A 226 -15.79 -2.97 -18.38
CA ASP A 226 -16.59 -3.95 -19.16
C ASP A 226 -17.03 -5.10 -18.22
N PRO A 227 -18.34 -5.21 -17.92
CA PRO A 227 -18.85 -6.30 -17.07
C PRO A 227 -18.57 -7.70 -17.60
N ASN A 228 -18.36 -7.85 -18.92
CA ASN A 228 -18.06 -9.14 -19.54
C ASN A 228 -16.60 -9.55 -19.36
N GLN A 229 -15.72 -8.63 -18.94
CA GLN A 229 -14.30 -8.86 -18.65
C GLN A 229 -13.99 -8.83 -17.14
N ALA A 230 -15.02 -8.84 -16.31
CA ALA A 230 -14.85 -8.86 -14.85
C ALA A 230 -14.08 -10.11 -14.42
N SER A 231 -12.87 -9.92 -13.90
CA SER A 231 -12.11 -11.03 -13.33
C SER A 231 -12.63 -11.39 -11.94
N GLY A 232 -12.58 -12.67 -11.58
CA GLY A 232 -12.92 -13.11 -10.22
C GLY A 232 -12.08 -12.42 -9.14
N ASP A 233 -10.82 -12.11 -9.43
CA ASP A 233 -9.93 -11.42 -8.49
C ASP A 233 -10.36 -9.96 -8.26
N ASP A 234 -10.85 -9.28 -9.29
CA ASP A 234 -11.33 -7.90 -9.16
C ASP A 234 -12.64 -7.83 -8.36
N LEU A 235 -13.58 -8.74 -8.63
CA LEU A 235 -14.82 -8.88 -7.85
C LEU A 235 -14.53 -9.26 -6.41
N LYS A 236 -13.63 -10.25 -6.20
CA LYS A 236 -13.15 -10.63 -4.85
C LYS A 236 -12.65 -9.42 -4.09
N GLN A 237 -11.76 -8.65 -4.69
CA GLN A 237 -11.14 -7.50 -4.03
C GLN A 237 -12.16 -6.41 -3.70
N THR A 238 -13.14 -6.14 -4.58
CA THR A 238 -14.21 -5.17 -4.31
C THR A 238 -15.10 -5.62 -3.15
N LEU A 239 -15.52 -6.88 -3.15
CA LEU A 239 -16.34 -7.43 -2.07
C LEU A 239 -15.57 -7.50 -0.75
N GLU A 240 -14.30 -7.91 -0.78
CA GLU A 240 -13.42 -7.94 0.39
C GLU A 240 -13.27 -6.55 1.02
N MET A 241 -13.12 -5.50 0.21
CA MET A 241 -13.08 -4.13 0.70
C MET A 241 -14.40 -3.74 1.40
N ALA A 242 -15.55 -4.04 0.80
CA ALA A 242 -16.85 -3.74 1.41
C ALA A 242 -17.06 -4.53 2.72
N LEU A 243 -16.73 -5.82 2.75
CA LEU A 243 -16.77 -6.64 3.97
C LEU A 243 -15.82 -6.10 5.04
N HIS A 244 -14.62 -5.67 4.65
CA HIS A 244 -13.68 -5.08 5.61
C HIS A 244 -14.22 -3.78 6.21
N ARG A 245 -14.92 -2.92 5.43
CA ARG A 245 -15.62 -1.75 5.99
C ARG A 245 -16.68 -2.17 7.00
N CYS A 246 -17.47 -3.20 6.66
CA CYS A 246 -18.49 -3.75 7.56
C CYS A 246 -17.87 -4.32 8.85
N TYR A 247 -16.72 -4.99 8.76
CA TYR A 247 -15.98 -5.48 9.92
C TYR A 247 -15.51 -4.35 10.83
N LEU A 248 -14.92 -3.30 10.28
CA LEU A 248 -14.39 -2.18 11.06
C LEU A 248 -15.46 -1.39 11.83
N ILE A 249 -16.68 -1.35 11.32
CA ILE A 249 -17.84 -0.74 12.01
C ILE A 249 -18.63 -1.75 12.85
N GLY A 250 -18.14 -2.98 12.98
CA GLY A 250 -18.79 -4.04 13.75
C GLY A 250 -20.06 -4.63 13.11
N ALA A 251 -20.43 -4.25 11.88
CA ALA A 251 -21.60 -4.78 11.19
C ALA A 251 -21.50 -6.30 10.89
N ILE A 252 -20.30 -6.84 10.82
CA ILE A 252 -20.00 -8.27 10.84
C ILE A 252 -18.99 -8.59 11.92
N VAL A 253 -18.98 -9.83 12.39
CA VAL A 253 -18.07 -10.28 13.46
C VAL A 253 -16.70 -10.63 12.90
N ASP A 254 -16.69 -11.39 11.79
CA ASP A 254 -15.47 -11.84 11.11
C ASP A 254 -15.78 -12.24 9.66
N TYR A 255 -14.75 -12.36 8.84
CA TYR A 255 -14.85 -12.94 7.51
C TYR A 255 -13.53 -13.58 7.08
N ALA A 256 -13.64 -14.64 6.28
CA ALA A 256 -12.51 -15.32 5.67
C ALA A 256 -12.80 -15.62 4.19
N TYR A 257 -11.76 -15.83 3.39
CA TYR A 257 -11.91 -16.21 2.00
C TYR A 257 -11.41 -17.64 1.76
N ASP A 258 -12.30 -18.49 1.23
CA ASP A 258 -11.97 -19.82 0.73
C ASP A 258 -11.49 -19.72 -0.72
N TYR A 259 -10.18 -19.88 -0.93
CA TYR A 259 -9.55 -19.81 -2.25
C TYR A 259 -9.98 -20.97 -3.17
N THR A 260 -10.28 -22.12 -2.61
CA THR A 260 -10.70 -23.31 -3.37
C THR A 260 -12.14 -23.16 -3.85
N GLY A 261 -13.06 -22.80 -2.94
CA GLY A 261 -14.47 -22.60 -3.25
C GLY A 261 -14.80 -21.25 -3.85
N LYS A 262 -13.85 -20.32 -3.92
CA LYS A 262 -14.03 -18.95 -4.41
C LYS A 262 -15.21 -18.23 -3.76
N ARG A 263 -15.27 -18.28 -2.43
CA ARG A 263 -16.37 -17.74 -1.62
C ARG A 263 -15.84 -17.09 -0.35
N PHE A 264 -16.60 -16.14 0.18
CA PHE A 264 -16.41 -15.60 1.51
C PHE A 264 -17.22 -16.41 2.53
N ILE A 265 -16.61 -16.68 3.68
CA ILE A 265 -17.24 -17.23 4.88
C ILE A 265 -17.39 -16.04 5.81
N ILE A 266 -18.63 -15.74 6.21
CA ILE A 266 -18.97 -14.51 6.94
C ILE A 266 -19.68 -14.88 8.23
N ASP A 267 -19.20 -14.33 9.35
CA ASP A 267 -19.82 -14.42 10.65
C ASP A 267 -20.57 -13.13 10.96
N ILE A 268 -21.88 -13.23 11.14
CA ILE A 268 -22.76 -12.10 11.43
C ILE A 268 -23.56 -12.32 12.70
N LYS A 269 -23.76 -11.24 13.45
CA LYS A 269 -24.65 -11.26 14.59
C LYS A 269 -25.57 -10.04 14.54
N ARG A 270 -26.70 -10.13 15.21
CA ARG A 270 -27.61 -8.99 15.36
C ARG A 270 -26.97 -7.94 16.27
N LEU A 271 -26.90 -6.70 15.79
CA LEU A 271 -26.44 -5.55 16.56
C LEU A 271 -27.49 -4.44 16.55
N ASN A 272 -27.56 -3.71 17.64
CA ASN A 272 -28.34 -2.48 17.68
C ASN A 272 -27.62 -1.38 16.88
N PRO A 273 -28.35 -0.44 16.26
CA PRO A 273 -27.74 0.67 15.53
C PRO A 273 -26.71 1.46 16.34
N GLY A 274 -26.96 1.65 17.65
CA GLY A 274 -26.04 2.33 18.57
C GLY A 274 -24.67 1.63 18.69
N ASP A 275 -24.65 0.30 18.68
CA ASP A 275 -23.41 -0.49 18.78
C ASP A 275 -22.53 -0.30 17.54
N ILE A 276 -23.14 -0.16 16.35
CA ILE A 276 -22.40 0.10 15.09
C ILE A 276 -21.69 1.47 15.17
N TYR A 277 -22.39 2.50 15.65
CA TYR A 277 -21.75 3.82 15.83
C TYR A 277 -20.70 3.80 16.94
N ALA A 278 -20.88 3.01 18.00
CA ALA A 278 -19.87 2.83 19.04
C ALA A 278 -18.59 2.18 18.47
N HIS A 279 -18.71 1.16 17.62
CA HIS A 279 -17.56 0.57 16.93
C HIS A 279 -16.87 1.58 16.00
N LEU A 280 -17.63 2.34 15.21
CA LEU A 280 -17.07 3.41 14.37
C LEU A 280 -16.29 4.44 15.21
N ARG A 281 -16.87 4.90 16.32
CA ARG A 281 -16.19 5.83 17.24
C ARG A 281 -14.92 5.23 17.84
N GLY A 282 -14.97 3.97 18.28
CA GLY A 282 -13.80 3.25 18.79
C GLY A 282 -12.68 3.18 17.75
N TYR A 283 -13.02 2.85 16.50
CA TYR A 283 -12.04 2.83 15.41
C TYR A 283 -11.42 4.21 15.14
N LEU A 284 -12.23 5.27 15.12
CA LEU A 284 -11.77 6.63 14.84
C LEU A 284 -10.98 7.24 15.98
N SER A 285 -11.34 6.97 17.24
CA SER A 285 -10.67 7.53 18.44
C SER A 285 -9.20 7.13 18.56
N GLU A 286 -8.82 5.98 18.00
CA GLU A 286 -7.42 5.57 17.93
C GLU A 286 -6.60 6.34 16.87
N ARG A 287 -7.27 7.11 15.98
CA ARG A 287 -6.67 7.65 14.74
C ARG A 287 -6.80 9.15 14.57
N MET A 288 -7.70 9.77 15.32
CA MET A 288 -7.96 11.22 15.31
C MET A 288 -8.26 11.73 16.71
N THR A 289 -8.16 13.04 16.88
CA THR A 289 -8.55 13.70 18.12
C THR A 289 -10.08 13.72 18.29
N GLU A 290 -10.55 13.88 19.51
CA GLU A 290 -11.99 13.98 19.80
C GLU A 290 -12.62 15.17 19.07
N SER A 291 -11.92 16.28 18.97
CA SER A 291 -12.39 17.47 18.22
C SER A 291 -12.62 17.18 16.73
N GLU A 292 -11.67 16.48 16.09
CA GLU A 292 -11.80 16.06 14.68
C GLU A 292 -12.95 15.06 14.51
N MET A 293 -13.08 14.11 15.40
CA MET A 293 -14.17 13.13 15.37
C MET A 293 -15.52 13.78 15.56
N ASN A 294 -15.65 14.72 16.52
CA ASN A 294 -16.88 15.47 16.72
C ASN A 294 -17.23 16.37 15.53
N ALA A 295 -16.23 16.94 14.86
CA ALA A 295 -16.44 17.69 13.60
C ALA A 295 -16.95 16.79 12.47
N LEU A 296 -16.38 15.58 12.32
CA LEU A 296 -16.77 14.58 11.32
C LEU A 296 -18.21 14.07 11.53
N LEU A 297 -18.62 13.92 12.78
CA LEU A 297 -19.94 13.40 13.16
C LEU A 297 -21.00 14.48 13.37
N ARG A 298 -20.62 15.77 13.33
CA ARG A 298 -21.52 16.89 13.63
C ARG A 298 -22.74 16.92 12.69
N GLY A 299 -23.93 17.10 13.28
CA GLY A 299 -25.19 17.25 12.56
C GLY A 299 -25.76 15.94 11.99
N ARG A 300 -25.16 14.79 12.30
CA ARG A 300 -25.68 13.49 11.88
C ARG A 300 -26.62 12.94 12.95
N SER A 301 -27.79 12.49 12.52
CA SER A 301 -28.73 11.75 13.36
C SER A 301 -28.41 10.25 13.29
N LEU A 302 -28.49 9.56 14.42
CA LEU A 302 -28.42 8.11 14.45
C LEU A 302 -29.56 7.51 13.63
N LYS A 303 -29.27 6.43 12.92
CA LYS A 303 -30.26 5.68 12.16
C LYS A 303 -30.93 4.63 13.04
N ASP A 304 -32.19 4.30 12.69
CA ASP A 304 -33.03 3.46 13.53
C ASP A 304 -32.92 1.97 13.22
N THR A 305 -32.44 1.62 12.03
CA THR A 305 -32.29 0.22 11.61
C THR A 305 -30.82 -0.18 11.46
N TYR A 306 -30.53 -1.47 11.65
CA TYR A 306 -29.18 -2.03 11.44
C TYR A 306 -28.61 -1.65 10.06
N ALA A 307 -29.39 -1.85 8.99
CA ALA A 307 -28.88 -1.63 7.63
C ALA A 307 -28.57 -0.16 7.35
N GLU A 308 -29.43 0.74 7.80
CA GLU A 308 -29.21 2.18 7.65
C GLU A 308 -28.01 2.65 8.49
N ALA A 309 -27.89 2.17 9.73
CA ALA A 309 -26.75 2.49 10.61
C ALA A 309 -25.43 1.96 10.03
N ALA A 310 -25.39 0.71 9.55
CA ALA A 310 -24.22 0.12 8.92
C ALA A 310 -23.84 0.87 7.64
N TYR A 311 -24.81 1.27 6.83
CA TYR A 311 -24.55 2.02 5.61
C TYR A 311 -24.03 3.44 5.91
N ASP A 312 -24.67 4.17 6.82
CA ASP A 312 -24.23 5.51 7.23
C ASP A 312 -22.84 5.50 7.85
N ALA A 313 -22.60 4.61 8.82
CA ALA A 313 -21.29 4.44 9.45
C ALA A 313 -20.20 4.03 8.44
N GLY A 314 -20.53 3.14 7.52
CA GLY A 314 -19.61 2.73 6.45
C GLY A 314 -19.29 3.86 5.47
N CYS A 315 -20.27 4.70 5.11
CA CYS A 315 -20.05 5.89 4.30
C CYS A 315 -19.13 6.91 5.02
N ILE A 316 -19.34 7.13 6.32
CA ILE A 316 -18.47 7.97 7.14
C ILE A 316 -17.03 7.43 7.10
N LEU A 317 -16.87 6.13 7.31
CA LEU A 317 -15.55 5.47 7.32
C LEU A 317 -14.87 5.54 5.93
N ILE A 318 -15.60 5.32 4.83
CA ILE A 318 -15.07 5.46 3.48
C ILE A 318 -14.59 6.89 3.25
N ASN A 319 -15.43 7.89 3.53
CA ASN A 319 -15.04 9.29 3.39
C ASN A 319 -13.80 9.65 4.22
N TYR A 320 -13.73 9.17 5.46
CA TYR A 320 -12.54 9.32 6.29
C TYR A 320 -11.27 8.73 5.62
N PHE A 321 -11.37 7.53 5.05
CA PHE A 321 -10.22 6.94 4.36
C PHE A 321 -9.76 7.76 3.16
N TYR A 322 -10.69 8.26 2.35
CA TYR A 322 -10.33 9.05 1.17
C TYR A 322 -9.77 10.42 1.55
N GLU A 323 -10.42 11.12 2.48
CA GLU A 323 -10.00 12.45 2.89
C GLU A 323 -8.71 12.44 3.75
N THR A 324 -8.48 11.41 4.54
CA THR A 324 -7.34 11.38 5.46
C THR A 324 -6.22 10.50 4.91
N VAL A 325 -6.47 9.21 4.73
CA VAL A 325 -5.41 8.25 4.33
C VAL A 325 -5.05 8.44 2.86
N GLY A 326 -6.05 8.65 2.01
CA GLY A 326 -5.85 8.86 0.58
C GLY A 326 -5.03 10.12 0.28
N LYS A 327 -5.40 11.24 0.87
CA LYS A 327 -4.66 12.51 0.73
C LYS A 327 -3.23 12.38 1.28
N ARG A 328 -3.06 11.74 2.43
CA ARG A 328 -1.75 11.54 3.04
C ARG A 328 -0.83 10.70 2.16
N ARG A 329 -1.34 9.63 1.54
CA ARG A 329 -0.55 8.81 0.62
C ARG A 329 -0.15 9.55 -0.65
N ARG A 330 -1.03 10.37 -1.23
CA ARG A 330 -0.67 11.21 -2.38
C ARG A 330 0.41 12.23 -2.03
N ARG A 331 0.29 12.90 -0.89
CA ARG A 331 1.33 13.80 -0.37
C ARG A 331 2.67 13.09 -0.17
N ALA A 332 2.66 11.87 0.34
CA ALA A 332 3.89 11.09 0.52
C ALA A 332 4.62 10.82 -0.81
N ILE A 333 3.87 10.47 -1.88
CA ILE A 333 4.45 10.32 -3.23
C ILE A 333 4.98 11.66 -3.75
N LEU A 334 4.22 12.74 -3.55
CA LEU A 334 4.62 14.09 -3.99
C LEU A 334 5.91 14.54 -3.29
N HIS A 335 6.01 14.39 -1.97
CA HIS A 335 7.21 14.75 -1.22
C HIS A 335 8.43 13.93 -1.67
N MET A 336 8.23 12.62 -1.94
CA MET A 336 9.31 11.77 -2.45
C MET A 336 9.77 12.22 -3.84
N LEU A 337 8.83 12.59 -4.72
CA LEU A 337 9.14 13.08 -6.07
C LEU A 337 9.89 14.41 -6.02
N GLN A 338 9.42 15.36 -5.21
CA GLN A 338 10.07 16.66 -5.02
C GLN A 338 11.50 16.49 -4.50
N ALA A 339 11.69 15.70 -3.43
CA ALA A 339 13.01 15.42 -2.90
C ALA A 339 13.94 14.77 -3.94
N ALA A 340 13.43 13.86 -4.77
CA ALA A 340 14.21 13.24 -5.83
C ALA A 340 14.61 14.25 -6.93
N ARG A 341 13.72 15.16 -7.32
CA ARG A 341 14.01 16.27 -8.26
C ARG A 341 15.07 17.21 -7.69
N ASP A 342 14.90 17.66 -6.43
CA ASP A 342 15.89 18.51 -5.75
C ASP A 342 17.26 17.84 -5.71
N GLY A 343 17.30 16.54 -5.47
CA GLY A 343 18.52 15.75 -5.50
C GLY A 343 19.20 15.68 -6.86
N VAL A 344 18.44 15.72 -7.95
CA VAL A 344 18.98 15.78 -9.32
C VAL A 344 19.46 17.19 -9.67
N GLU A 345 18.71 18.22 -9.32
CA GLU A 345 18.98 19.61 -9.66
C GLU A 345 20.07 20.23 -8.80
N GLN A 346 20.03 20.00 -7.48
CA GLN A 346 20.88 20.67 -6.49
C GLN A 346 21.94 19.74 -5.88
N GLY A 347 21.83 18.44 -6.18
CA GLY A 347 22.79 17.44 -5.73
C GLY A 347 22.33 16.61 -4.51
N PRO A 348 23.11 15.57 -4.14
CA PRO A 348 22.71 14.62 -3.10
C PRO A 348 22.48 15.22 -1.71
N ALA A 349 23.08 16.36 -1.41
CA ALA A 349 22.90 17.07 -0.14
C ALA A 349 21.46 17.56 0.02
N ALA A 350 20.86 18.14 -1.03
CA ALA A 350 19.49 18.63 -1.04
C ALA A 350 18.49 17.50 -0.79
N PHE A 351 18.68 16.33 -1.45
CA PHE A 351 17.87 15.15 -1.18
C PHE A 351 17.95 14.69 0.29
N ARG A 352 19.17 14.69 0.86
CA ARG A 352 19.37 14.33 2.26
C ARG A 352 18.70 15.30 3.21
N GLU A 353 18.80 16.60 2.96
CA GLU A 353 18.14 17.63 3.76
C GLU A 353 16.62 17.50 3.72
N ALA A 354 16.03 17.30 2.54
CA ALA A 354 14.60 17.06 2.39
C ALA A 354 14.14 15.81 3.17
N LEU A 355 14.92 14.73 3.13
CA LEU A 355 14.64 13.51 3.88
C LEU A 355 14.68 13.76 5.40
N LEU A 356 15.69 14.44 5.91
CA LEU A 356 15.85 14.72 7.33
C LEU A 356 14.74 15.63 7.84
N ALA A 357 14.45 16.72 7.12
CA ALA A 357 13.35 17.63 7.45
C ALA A 357 12.00 16.90 7.53
N TYR A 358 11.72 16.04 6.56
CA TYR A 358 10.49 15.24 6.57
C TYR A 358 10.39 14.29 7.80
N LEU A 359 11.50 13.63 8.15
CA LEU A 359 11.52 12.71 9.30
C LEU A 359 11.38 13.46 10.63
N GLU A 360 12.00 14.64 10.77
CA GLU A 360 11.88 15.50 11.95
C GLU A 360 10.46 16.03 12.11
N GLU A 361 9.83 16.51 11.03
CA GLU A 361 8.44 16.97 11.03
C GLU A 361 7.46 15.84 11.39
N SER A 362 7.68 14.65 10.85
CA SER A 362 6.86 13.47 11.14
C SER A 362 6.96 13.06 12.61
N ALA A 363 8.16 13.01 13.19
CA ALA A 363 8.38 12.69 14.59
C ALA A 363 7.79 13.75 15.54
N PHE A 364 7.91 15.03 15.20
CA PHE A 364 7.34 16.13 15.97
C PHE A 364 5.80 16.07 15.98
N THR A 365 5.19 15.85 14.81
CA THR A 365 3.74 15.73 14.66
C THR A 365 3.19 14.54 15.45
N GLU A 366 3.90 13.40 15.45
CA GLU A 366 3.49 12.23 16.22
C GLU A 366 3.59 12.45 17.73
N ASN A 367 4.66 13.13 18.18
CA ASN A 367 4.81 13.49 19.59
C ASN A 367 3.72 14.46 20.06
N ILE A 368 3.36 15.47 19.28
CA ILE A 368 2.25 16.38 19.58
C ILE A 368 0.92 15.61 19.67
N ARG A 369 0.63 14.71 18.73
CA ARG A 369 -0.58 13.88 18.78
C ARG A 369 -0.62 12.99 20.02
N ARG A 370 0.52 12.45 20.45
CA ARG A 370 0.61 11.64 21.67
C ARG A 370 0.34 12.47 22.92
N ILE A 371 0.85 13.70 22.98
CA ILE A 371 0.58 14.64 24.09
C ILE A 371 -0.90 14.99 24.10
N ALA A 372 -1.48 15.40 22.96
CA ALA A 372 -2.90 15.75 22.87
C ALA A 372 -3.84 14.60 23.29
N ARG A 373 -3.43 13.34 23.08
CA ARG A 373 -4.19 12.16 23.54
C ARG A 373 -3.99 11.86 25.04
N SER A 374 -2.88 12.30 25.64
CA SER A 374 -2.60 12.08 27.07
C SER A 374 -3.31 13.09 27.99
N ASP A 375 -3.73 14.23 27.46
CA ASP A 375 -4.44 15.27 28.21
C ASP A 375 -5.97 15.03 28.28
N ASP A 376 -6.48 13.98 27.62
CA ASP A 376 -7.90 13.57 27.65
C ASP A 376 -8.22 12.57 28.78
N HIS A 377 -7.37 12.50 29.85
CA HIS A 377 -7.59 11.68 31.06
C HIS A 377 -7.71 12.51 32.35
#